data_f38619fdf57a2af9d991abea6072065b
#
_entry.id   f38619fdf57a2af9d991abea6072065b
#
_cell.length_a   1.000
_cell.length_b   1.000
_cell.length_c   1.000
_cell.angle_alpha   90.00
_cell.angle_beta   90.00
_cell.angle_gamma   90.00
#
_symmetry.space_group_name_H-M   'P 1'
#
loop_
_entity.id
_entity.type
_entity.pdbx_description
1 polymer ?
#
loop_
_entity_poly.entity_id
_entity_poly.type
_entity_poly.pdbx_seq_one_letter_code
_entity_poly.pdbx_strand_id
1 'polypeptide(L)'
;MAKKLIAIVMALALVLSFAACGGKNDDPTTSPETTVDPFEAFGDETTAAPAADDTTAASVAGDETTAAAADATTAAAGETTTAAAAKAPQTKEEIVAYFNTAINGVKSGAKSVTHHYSKISLNGATKLPGWANSVLKILGGADKFIDDQLTKNSKGEETFNGSAAIKAGFPVEGESWSSKLTAADVKDAVIKESNGKYMIRITTVADGKSSTVKHGEGHAPKAFNVVLPGVVNDNVPSVAANMVGGTAEMNYPSSTVTVTVDAATGRVLKADYDLKWTINFGTDTIIPFTTLDSYTINW
;
A
#
# COMPACT_ATOMS: atom_id res chain seq x y z
N MET A 1 -24.95 23.20 22.72
CA MET A 1 -23.79 23.19 21.80
C MET A 1 -22.70 22.23 22.25
N ALA A 2 -22.27 22.22 23.52
CA ALA A 2 -21.21 21.31 24.00
C ALA A 2 -21.46 19.80 23.73
N LYS A 3 -22.70 19.29 23.92
CA LYS A 3 -23.02 17.88 23.66
C LYS A 3 -22.85 17.45 22.20
N LYS A 4 -23.06 18.37 21.25
CA LYS A 4 -22.88 18.11 19.81
C LYS A 4 -21.39 18.08 19.43
N LEU A 5 -20.58 18.90 20.08
CA LEU A 5 -19.14 18.92 19.91
C LEU A 5 -18.50 17.62 20.41
N ILE A 6 -18.88 17.17 21.59
CA ILE A 6 -18.38 15.92 22.17
C ILE A 6 -18.68 14.74 21.24
N ALA A 7 -19.85 14.71 20.59
CA ALA A 7 -20.20 13.61 19.65
C ALA A 7 -19.31 13.60 18.41
N ILE A 8 -18.92 14.76 17.86
CA ILE A 8 -18.05 14.83 16.68
C ILE A 8 -16.62 14.51 17.04
N VAL A 9 -16.13 15.05 18.16
CA VAL A 9 -14.82 14.75 18.70
C VAL A 9 -14.69 13.25 18.99
N MET A 10 -15.73 12.64 19.58
CA MET A 10 -15.76 11.20 19.83
C MET A 10 -15.85 10.39 18.53
N ALA A 11 -16.64 10.81 17.53
CA ALA A 11 -16.74 10.14 16.24
C ALA A 11 -15.41 10.21 15.48
N LEU A 12 -14.74 11.35 15.46
CA LEU A 12 -13.43 11.52 14.84
C LEU A 12 -12.35 10.72 15.58
N ALA A 13 -12.35 10.75 16.91
CA ALA A 13 -11.44 9.95 17.74
C ALA A 13 -11.70 8.45 17.58
N LEU A 14 -12.96 8.01 17.41
CA LEU A 14 -13.31 6.62 17.17
C LEU A 14 -12.80 6.15 15.80
N VAL A 15 -13.01 6.91 14.75
CA VAL A 15 -12.51 6.58 13.39
C VAL A 15 -10.99 6.44 13.41
N LEU A 16 -10.29 7.33 14.12
CA LEU A 16 -8.84 7.27 14.25
C LEU A 16 -8.36 6.09 15.13
N SER A 17 -9.17 5.66 16.10
CA SER A 17 -8.86 4.51 16.97
C SER A 17 -8.93 3.17 16.23
N PHE A 18 -9.78 3.04 15.21
CA PHE A 18 -9.92 1.79 14.44
C PHE A 18 -8.77 1.59 13.45
N ALA A 19 -8.13 2.66 12.97
CA ALA A 19 -6.88 2.55 12.21
C ALA A 19 -5.72 2.01 13.07
N ALA A 20 -5.88 1.99 14.39
CA ALA A 20 -4.89 1.61 15.39
C ALA A 20 -5.22 0.34 16.19
N CYS A 21 -6.20 -0.49 15.79
CA CYS A 21 -6.63 -1.63 16.58
C CYS A 21 -5.60 -2.77 16.56
N GLY A 22 -4.81 -2.87 17.62
CA GLY A 22 -3.91 -3.98 17.95
C GLY A 22 -2.60 -3.53 18.59
N GLY A 23 -2.48 -3.58 19.93
CA GLY A 23 -1.20 -3.47 20.65
C GLY A 23 -1.15 -2.46 21.80
N LYS A 24 -0.55 -2.87 22.90
CA LYS A 24 -0.39 -2.14 24.16
C LYS A 24 0.59 -0.96 24.03
N ASN A 25 0.29 0.09 24.79
CA ASN A 25 1.07 1.32 24.92
C ASN A 25 2.48 1.07 25.49
N ASP A 26 3.51 1.55 24.78
CA ASP A 26 4.76 1.98 25.38
C ASP A 26 5.20 3.28 24.66
N ASP A 27 5.68 4.25 25.44
CA ASP A 27 5.95 5.64 25.11
C ASP A 27 7.13 5.80 24.12
N PRO A 28 7.00 6.45 22.95
CA PRO A 28 8.12 6.71 22.07
C PRO A 28 8.57 8.16 22.12
N THR A 29 9.61 8.43 22.89
CA THR A 29 10.47 9.61 22.69
C THR A 29 11.49 9.29 21.60
N THR A 30 11.25 9.71 20.36
CA THR A 30 12.31 9.83 19.35
C THR A 30 11.99 10.95 18.36
N SER A 31 12.98 11.84 18.22
CA SER A 31 13.08 12.96 17.28
C SER A 31 12.79 12.56 15.83
N PRO A 32 12.28 13.50 14.99
CA PRO A 32 12.04 13.21 13.59
C PRO A 32 13.37 13.05 12.85
N GLU A 33 13.65 11.83 12.45
CA GLU A 33 14.70 11.50 11.51
C GLU A 33 14.23 11.96 10.10
N THR A 34 15.06 12.75 9.45
CA THR A 34 14.86 13.16 8.05
C THR A 34 14.85 11.90 7.19
N THR A 35 13.68 11.46 6.76
CA THR A 35 13.54 10.31 5.87
C THR A 35 14.04 10.70 4.48
N VAL A 36 15.29 10.34 4.18
CA VAL A 36 15.78 10.31 2.81
C VAL A 36 15.00 9.20 2.09
N ASP A 37 14.40 9.51 0.93
CA ASP A 37 13.71 8.52 0.11
C ASP A 37 14.70 7.37 -0.18
N PRO A 38 14.45 6.14 0.30
CA PRO A 38 15.38 5.03 0.12
C PRO A 38 15.60 4.69 -1.35
N PHE A 39 14.71 5.12 -2.24
CA PHE A 39 14.84 4.93 -3.68
C PHE A 39 15.91 5.84 -4.31
N GLU A 40 16.11 7.04 -3.77
CA GLU A 40 17.14 7.98 -4.23
C GLU A 40 18.56 7.59 -3.73
N ALA A 41 18.64 6.81 -2.66
CA ALA A 41 19.91 6.31 -2.13
C ALA A 41 20.53 5.17 -2.99
N PHE A 42 19.75 4.56 -3.89
CA PHE A 42 20.25 3.65 -4.90
C PHE A 42 20.78 4.49 -6.07
N GLY A 43 22.10 4.56 -6.21
CA GLY A 43 22.80 5.33 -7.25
C GLY A 43 22.22 5.14 -8.65
N ASP A 44 22.39 6.15 -9.48
CA ASP A 44 21.81 6.31 -10.81
C ASP A 44 22.52 5.39 -11.84
N GLU A 45 22.32 4.07 -11.76
CA GLU A 45 22.59 3.18 -12.91
C GLU A 45 21.28 2.95 -13.67
N THR A 46 20.81 3.99 -14.32
CA THR A 46 19.72 3.94 -15.29
C THR A 46 20.22 3.24 -16.54
N THR A 47 19.84 1.98 -16.76
CA THR A 47 19.92 1.37 -18.09
C THR A 47 18.82 2.03 -18.94
N ALA A 48 19.21 3.02 -19.74
CA ALA A 48 18.34 3.63 -20.73
C ALA A 48 17.91 2.54 -21.74
N ALA A 49 16.61 2.37 -21.92
CA ALA A 49 16.07 1.55 -22.99
C ALA A 49 16.47 2.14 -24.35
N PRO A 50 16.98 1.34 -25.31
CA PRO A 50 17.22 1.83 -26.66
C PRO A 50 15.88 2.12 -27.34
N ALA A 51 15.81 3.27 -28.01
CA ALA A 51 14.71 3.68 -28.86
C ALA A 51 14.47 2.62 -29.95
N ALA A 52 13.20 2.24 -30.12
CA ALA A 52 12.77 1.36 -31.20
C ALA A 52 12.93 2.09 -32.52
N ASP A 53 13.77 1.53 -33.40
CA ASP A 53 13.87 1.94 -34.79
C ASP A 53 12.90 1.08 -35.61
N ASP A 54 12.07 1.76 -36.36
CA ASP A 54 10.97 1.25 -37.16
C ASP A 54 11.56 0.71 -38.49
N THR A 55 11.48 -0.59 -38.76
CA THR A 55 11.65 -1.09 -40.11
C THR A 55 10.71 -2.27 -40.42
N THR A 56 9.85 -1.99 -41.36
CA THR A 56 8.84 -2.74 -42.08
C THR A 56 9.31 -4.06 -42.71
N ALA A 57 8.36 -5.01 -42.66
CA ALA A 57 7.93 -5.98 -43.68
C ALA A 57 8.87 -7.09 -44.16
N ALA A 58 8.41 -8.34 -44.06
CA ALA A 58 7.92 -9.14 -45.20
C ALA A 58 7.51 -10.54 -44.75
N SER A 59 6.34 -10.94 -45.20
CA SER A 59 5.74 -12.27 -45.09
C SER A 59 6.44 -13.31 -45.94
N VAL A 60 6.53 -14.58 -45.52
CA VAL A 60 6.37 -15.78 -46.40
C VAL A 60 5.79 -16.93 -45.60
N ALA A 61 4.79 -17.56 -46.22
CA ALA A 61 4.05 -18.72 -45.77
C ALA A 61 4.72 -20.03 -46.13
N GLY A 62 4.25 -21.12 -45.51
CA GLY A 62 4.44 -22.53 -45.92
C GLY A 62 5.00 -23.36 -44.76
N ASP A 63 4.57 -24.51 -44.45
CA ASP A 63 3.53 -25.44 -44.84
C ASP A 63 3.62 -26.63 -43.87
N GLU A 64 2.58 -27.39 -43.79
CA GLU A 64 2.29 -28.56 -42.95
C GLU A 64 3.38 -29.64 -42.87
N THR A 65 3.43 -30.43 -41.79
CA THR A 65 3.01 -31.84 -41.75
C THR A 65 3.27 -32.57 -40.41
N THR A 66 2.20 -33.11 -39.86
CA THR A 66 1.91 -34.44 -39.25
C THR A 66 2.95 -35.27 -38.48
N ALA A 67 2.53 -35.58 -37.24
CA ALA A 67 2.37 -36.90 -36.59
C ALA A 67 3.60 -37.78 -36.25
N ALA A 68 3.74 -38.19 -35.04
CA ALA A 68 3.39 -39.51 -34.48
C ALA A 68 4.07 -39.75 -33.13
N ALA A 69 3.37 -40.46 -32.27
CA ALA A 69 3.74 -40.90 -30.94
C ALA A 69 4.87 -41.91 -30.90
N ALA A 70 5.63 -41.95 -29.81
CA ALA A 70 6.02 -43.18 -29.11
C ALA A 70 6.71 -42.89 -27.76
N ASP A 71 6.22 -43.58 -26.81
CA ASP A 71 6.60 -43.93 -25.47
C ASP A 71 8.09 -44.31 -25.30
N ALA A 72 8.74 -43.80 -24.23
CA ALA A 72 9.75 -44.55 -23.47
C ALA A 72 10.24 -43.80 -22.23
N THR A 73 9.85 -44.32 -21.09
CA THR A 73 10.44 -44.17 -19.75
C THR A 73 11.98 -44.31 -19.78
N THR A 74 12.68 -43.33 -19.21
CA THR A 74 13.96 -43.60 -18.53
C THR A 74 14.23 -42.49 -17.52
N ALA A 75 14.35 -42.90 -16.24
CA ALA A 75 14.85 -42.08 -15.15
C ALA A 75 16.32 -41.75 -15.41
N ALA A 76 16.66 -40.48 -15.33
CA ALA A 76 18.05 -40.02 -15.24
C ALA A 76 18.17 -38.88 -14.23
N ALA A 77 19.20 -39.03 -13.43
CA ALA A 77 19.65 -38.31 -12.27
C ALA A 77 19.63 -36.77 -12.42
N GLY A 78 19.48 -36.13 -11.24
CA GLY A 78 19.44 -34.69 -11.10
C GLY A 78 20.58 -33.93 -11.75
N GLU A 79 20.23 -33.17 -12.75
CA GLU A 79 21.01 -32.00 -13.12
C GLU A 79 20.46 -30.82 -12.34
N THR A 80 21.33 -30.31 -11.43
CA THR A 80 21.14 -29.02 -10.80
C THR A 80 21.23 -27.96 -11.91
N THR A 81 20.15 -27.69 -12.58
CA THR A 81 20.06 -26.54 -13.48
C THR A 81 20.25 -25.30 -12.63
N THR A 82 21.45 -24.74 -12.69
CA THR A 82 21.70 -23.35 -12.26
C THR A 82 20.73 -22.51 -13.11
N ALA A 83 19.64 -22.08 -12.48
CA ALA A 83 18.68 -21.19 -13.13
C ALA A 83 19.46 -19.96 -13.59
N ALA A 84 19.53 -19.76 -14.91
CA ALA A 84 20.05 -18.53 -15.47
C ALA A 84 19.35 -17.36 -14.75
N ALA A 85 20.11 -16.39 -14.24
CA ALA A 85 19.56 -15.25 -13.54
C ALA A 85 18.46 -14.65 -14.42
N ALA A 86 17.22 -14.69 -13.94
CA ALA A 86 16.09 -14.19 -14.71
C ALA A 86 16.35 -12.71 -14.99
N LYS A 87 16.28 -12.32 -16.27
CA LYS A 87 16.47 -10.92 -16.66
C LYS A 87 15.52 -10.04 -15.85
N ALA A 88 16.03 -8.92 -15.31
CA ALA A 88 15.22 -7.96 -14.58
C ALA A 88 14.02 -7.50 -15.43
N PRO A 89 12.82 -7.34 -14.85
CA PRO A 89 11.65 -6.80 -15.54
C PRO A 89 11.97 -5.44 -16.18
N GLN A 90 11.49 -5.21 -17.41
CA GLN A 90 11.81 -4.01 -18.18
C GLN A 90 10.60 -3.13 -18.47
N THR A 91 9.42 -3.73 -18.60
CA THR A 91 8.18 -3.00 -18.87
C THR A 91 7.36 -2.80 -17.59
N LYS A 92 6.44 -1.83 -17.61
CA LYS A 92 5.53 -1.59 -16.49
C LYS A 92 4.75 -2.87 -16.13
N GLU A 93 4.25 -3.58 -17.13
CA GLU A 93 3.51 -4.82 -16.97
C GLU A 93 4.35 -5.91 -16.30
N GLU A 94 5.59 -6.08 -16.74
CA GLU A 94 6.53 -7.04 -16.14
C GLU A 94 6.89 -6.67 -14.70
N ILE A 95 7.13 -5.38 -14.42
CA ILE A 95 7.47 -4.89 -13.08
C ILE A 95 6.28 -5.13 -12.13
N VAL A 96 5.04 -4.82 -12.55
CA VAL A 96 3.84 -5.04 -11.75
C VAL A 96 3.59 -6.53 -11.50
N ALA A 97 3.77 -7.37 -12.50
CA ALA A 97 3.62 -8.83 -12.36
C ALA A 97 4.67 -9.41 -11.39
N TYR A 98 5.92 -8.98 -11.52
CA TYR A 98 7.00 -9.37 -10.61
C TYR A 98 6.75 -8.90 -9.18
N PHE A 99 6.36 -7.63 -9.00
CA PHE A 99 5.97 -7.08 -7.69
C PHE A 99 4.85 -7.91 -7.05
N ASN A 100 3.77 -8.18 -7.78
CA ASN A 100 2.66 -8.99 -7.27
C ASN A 100 3.12 -10.38 -6.82
N THR A 101 3.96 -11.03 -7.60
CA THR A 101 4.50 -12.36 -7.26
C THR A 101 5.33 -12.30 -5.99
N ALA A 102 6.26 -11.37 -5.91
CA ALA A 102 7.15 -11.21 -4.78
C ALA A 102 6.40 -10.85 -3.49
N ILE A 103 5.51 -9.83 -3.53
CA ILE A 103 4.80 -9.35 -2.34
C ILE A 103 3.76 -10.35 -1.82
N ASN A 104 3.08 -11.06 -2.72
CA ASN A 104 2.13 -12.12 -2.35
C ASN A 104 2.83 -13.32 -1.71
N GLY A 105 4.07 -13.60 -2.13
CA GLY A 105 4.92 -14.63 -1.54
C GLY A 105 5.17 -14.44 -0.04
N VAL A 106 5.11 -13.21 0.47
CA VAL A 106 5.32 -12.90 1.90
C VAL A 106 4.30 -13.64 2.77
N LYS A 107 3.01 -13.56 2.42
CA LYS A 107 1.93 -14.19 3.22
C LYS A 107 1.97 -15.71 3.24
N SER A 108 2.52 -16.31 2.20
CA SER A 108 2.57 -17.78 2.06
C SER A 108 3.89 -18.39 2.52
N GLY A 109 5.00 -17.65 2.51
CA GLY A 109 6.33 -18.23 2.68
C GLY A 109 7.21 -17.58 3.76
N ALA A 110 6.93 -16.37 4.22
CA ALA A 110 7.74 -15.75 5.26
C ALA A 110 7.54 -16.41 6.63
N LYS A 111 8.61 -16.49 7.42
CA LYS A 111 8.57 -16.97 8.80
C LYS A 111 7.99 -15.92 9.74
N SER A 112 8.44 -14.69 9.57
CA SER A 112 7.93 -13.55 10.33
C SER A 112 8.01 -12.26 9.54
N VAL A 113 7.20 -11.29 9.93
CA VAL A 113 7.20 -9.92 9.43
C VAL A 113 7.24 -8.98 10.62
N THR A 114 8.21 -8.09 10.66
CA THR A 114 8.28 -7.02 11.65
C THR A 114 7.73 -5.74 11.04
N HIS A 115 6.64 -5.23 11.58
CA HIS A 115 6.08 -3.92 11.31
C HIS A 115 6.74 -2.93 12.25
N HIS A 116 7.57 -2.04 11.74
CA HIS A 116 8.35 -1.13 12.57
C HIS A 116 7.52 0.02 13.11
N TYR A 117 6.61 0.53 12.30
CA TYR A 117 5.70 1.60 12.68
C TYR A 117 4.52 1.74 11.71
N SER A 118 3.42 2.27 12.22
CA SER A 118 2.37 2.90 11.42
C SER A 118 2.21 4.35 11.87
N LYS A 119 2.52 5.30 10.99
CA LYS A 119 2.43 6.73 11.27
C LYS A 119 1.33 7.34 10.41
N ILE A 120 0.28 7.84 11.04
CA ILE A 120 -0.79 8.58 10.38
C ILE A 120 -0.61 10.07 10.67
N SER A 121 -0.66 10.90 9.64
CA SER A 121 -0.58 12.36 9.75
C SER A 121 -1.55 13.04 8.79
N LEU A 122 -1.85 14.31 9.04
CA LEU A 122 -2.56 15.12 8.07
C LEU A 122 -1.71 15.35 6.82
N ASN A 123 -2.35 15.27 5.65
CA ASN A 123 -1.73 15.51 4.34
C ASN A 123 -2.36 16.74 3.67
N GLY A 124 -2.29 17.87 4.34
CA GLY A 124 -2.85 19.14 3.88
C GLY A 124 -3.88 19.72 4.84
N ALA A 125 -4.46 20.86 4.49
CA ALA A 125 -5.41 21.57 5.33
C ALA A 125 -6.75 20.84 5.40
N THR A 126 -7.28 20.73 6.60
CA THR A 126 -8.62 20.19 6.86
C THR A 126 -9.68 21.20 6.46
N LYS A 127 -10.70 20.78 5.72
CA LYS A 127 -11.92 21.55 5.48
C LYS A 127 -13.01 21.02 6.41
N LEU A 128 -13.62 21.89 7.19
CA LEU A 128 -14.75 21.57 8.07
C LEU A 128 -15.86 22.62 7.91
N PRO A 129 -17.11 22.27 8.26
CA PRO A 129 -18.19 23.26 8.34
C PRO A 129 -17.82 24.41 9.28
N GLY A 130 -18.24 25.64 8.93
CA GLY A 130 -17.86 26.86 9.68
C GLY A 130 -18.15 26.81 11.18
N TRP A 131 -19.24 26.16 11.59
CA TRP A 131 -19.57 25.97 13.00
C TRP A 131 -18.55 25.06 13.73
N ALA A 132 -18.06 24.01 13.07
CA ALA A 132 -17.05 23.10 13.63
C ALA A 132 -15.70 23.81 13.77
N ASN A 133 -15.29 24.55 12.75
CA ASN A 133 -14.08 25.38 12.81
C ASN A 133 -14.11 26.40 13.96
N SER A 134 -15.28 27.05 14.18
CA SER A 134 -15.42 28.04 15.26
C SER A 134 -15.23 27.42 16.64
N VAL A 135 -15.68 26.19 16.83
CA VAL A 135 -15.53 25.49 18.11
C VAL A 135 -14.12 24.93 18.27
N LEU A 136 -13.54 24.31 17.23
CA LEU A 136 -12.19 23.75 17.29
C LEU A 136 -11.10 24.82 17.41
N LYS A 137 -11.41 26.07 17.02
CA LYS A 137 -10.50 27.22 17.22
C LYS A 137 -10.11 27.42 18.70
N ILE A 138 -11.02 27.09 19.63
CA ILE A 138 -10.76 27.15 21.08
C ILE A 138 -9.73 26.09 21.52
N LEU A 139 -9.63 24.97 20.75
CA LEU A 139 -8.70 23.86 20.98
C LEU A 139 -7.40 23.97 20.17
N GLY A 140 -7.12 25.14 19.59
CA GLY A 140 -5.94 25.39 18.76
C GLY A 140 -6.15 25.16 17.26
N GLY A 141 -7.37 24.87 16.83
CA GLY A 141 -7.76 24.62 15.44
C GLY A 141 -7.99 23.14 15.14
N ALA A 142 -8.61 22.88 13.98
CA ALA A 142 -8.97 21.54 13.55
C ALA A 142 -7.72 20.65 13.33
N ASP A 143 -6.73 21.17 12.62
CA ASP A 143 -5.54 20.42 12.26
C ASP A 143 -4.76 20.00 13.52
N LYS A 144 -4.51 20.95 14.44
CA LYS A 144 -3.84 20.61 15.70
C LYS A 144 -4.63 19.57 16.51
N PHE A 145 -5.95 19.72 16.58
CA PHE A 145 -6.79 18.78 17.32
C PHE A 145 -6.69 17.36 16.72
N ILE A 146 -6.71 17.23 15.39
CA ILE A 146 -6.61 15.96 14.69
C ILE A 146 -5.21 15.36 14.91
N ASP A 147 -4.14 16.14 14.74
CA ASP A 147 -2.77 15.68 14.97
C ASP A 147 -2.54 15.17 16.40
N ASP A 148 -3.09 15.86 17.39
CA ASP A 148 -3.03 15.43 18.80
C ASP A 148 -3.73 14.05 19.01
N GLN A 149 -4.81 13.77 18.26
CA GLN A 149 -5.48 12.47 18.32
C GLN A 149 -4.70 11.39 17.56
N LEU A 150 -4.13 11.71 16.40
CA LEU A 150 -3.33 10.79 15.60
C LEU A 150 -2.08 10.33 16.36
N THR A 151 -1.39 11.28 17.01
CA THR A 151 -0.20 10.99 17.82
C THR A 151 -0.50 10.00 18.96
N LYS A 152 -1.67 10.12 19.59
CA LYS A 152 -2.10 9.20 20.67
C LYS A 152 -2.40 7.79 20.18
N ASN A 153 -2.66 7.62 18.90
CA ASN A 153 -3.07 6.34 18.28
C ASN A 153 -1.99 5.75 17.37
N SER A 154 -0.77 6.27 17.39
CA SER A 154 0.37 5.69 16.66
C SER A 154 0.71 4.31 17.19
N LYS A 155 0.99 3.36 16.28
CA LYS A 155 1.45 2.01 16.64
C LYS A 155 2.98 1.97 16.66
N GLY A 156 3.53 1.33 17.69
CA GLY A 156 4.94 0.97 17.76
C GLY A 156 5.27 -0.28 16.96
N GLU A 157 6.48 -0.81 17.16
CA GLU A 157 6.95 -2.02 16.51
C GLU A 157 6.15 -3.26 16.95
N GLU A 158 5.76 -4.10 15.98
CA GLU A 158 5.07 -5.36 16.19
C GLU A 158 5.64 -6.44 15.27
N THR A 159 5.76 -7.68 15.74
CA THR A 159 6.21 -8.80 14.92
C THR A 159 5.12 -9.86 14.77
N PHE A 160 4.77 -10.16 13.52
CA PHE A 160 3.82 -11.18 13.12
C PHE A 160 4.56 -12.49 12.83
N ASN A 161 4.32 -13.53 13.62
CA ASN A 161 4.96 -14.83 13.47
C ASN A 161 4.01 -15.86 12.88
N GLY A 162 4.42 -16.49 11.79
CA GLY A 162 3.65 -17.51 11.09
C GLY A 162 2.54 -16.95 10.20
N SER A 163 2.09 -17.79 9.27
CA SER A 163 1.20 -17.38 8.17
C SER A 163 -0.12 -16.73 8.64
N ALA A 164 -0.73 -17.19 9.71
CA ALA A 164 -1.99 -16.64 10.21
C ALA A 164 -1.82 -15.19 10.71
N ALA A 165 -0.77 -14.93 11.52
CA ALA A 165 -0.46 -13.59 12.03
C ALA A 165 -0.01 -12.66 10.91
N ILE A 166 0.82 -13.14 9.97
CA ILE A 166 1.24 -12.38 8.80
C ILE A 166 0.05 -12.01 7.92
N LYS A 167 -0.88 -12.94 7.70
CA LYS A 167 -2.11 -12.66 6.95
C LYS A 167 -2.95 -11.56 7.61
N ALA A 168 -3.02 -11.54 8.94
CA ALA A 168 -3.80 -10.57 9.70
C ALA A 168 -3.15 -9.17 9.71
N GLY A 169 -1.81 -9.06 9.76
CA GLY A 169 -1.09 -7.80 10.00
C GLY A 169 -0.28 -7.26 8.83
N PHE A 170 -0.01 -8.04 7.77
CA PHE A 170 0.69 -7.57 6.58
C PHE A 170 -0.32 -7.11 5.50
N PRO A 171 -0.03 -6.05 4.73
CA PRO A 171 -0.95 -5.56 3.68
C PRO A 171 -1.30 -6.63 2.62
N VAL A 172 -2.52 -6.74 2.18
CA VAL A 172 -3.78 -6.15 2.59
C VAL A 172 -4.32 -6.98 3.75
N GLU A 173 -4.54 -6.37 4.91
CA GLU A 173 -4.86 -7.08 6.16
C GLU A 173 -6.10 -7.97 6.03
N GLY A 174 -6.02 -9.19 6.60
CA GLY A 174 -7.09 -10.18 6.56
C GLY A 174 -7.21 -10.96 5.25
N GLU A 175 -6.70 -10.41 4.14
CA GLU A 175 -6.72 -11.07 2.83
C GLU A 175 -5.62 -12.13 2.70
N SER A 176 -5.84 -13.13 1.83
CA SER A 176 -4.82 -14.14 1.50
C SER A 176 -3.74 -13.63 0.53
N TRP A 177 -3.89 -12.43 0.02
CA TRP A 177 -3.04 -11.75 -0.93
C TRP A 177 -2.59 -10.38 -0.38
N SER A 178 -1.50 -9.84 -0.95
CA SER A 178 -0.95 -8.51 -0.61
C SER A 178 -1.03 -7.53 -1.78
N SER A 179 -1.16 -8.04 -3.01
CA SER A 179 -1.39 -7.20 -4.18
C SER A 179 -2.14 -7.96 -5.29
N LYS A 180 -3.06 -7.23 -5.95
CA LYS A 180 -3.79 -7.63 -7.16
C LYS A 180 -3.74 -6.50 -8.20
N LEU A 181 -2.68 -5.69 -8.19
CA LEU A 181 -2.51 -4.60 -9.14
C LEU A 181 -2.35 -5.14 -10.56
N THR A 182 -2.97 -4.46 -11.51
CA THR A 182 -2.69 -4.60 -12.93
C THR A 182 -1.92 -3.37 -13.42
N ALA A 183 -1.34 -3.41 -14.61
CA ALA A 183 -0.67 -2.24 -15.18
C ALA A 183 -1.60 -1.02 -15.34
N ALA A 184 -2.92 -1.25 -15.48
CA ALA A 184 -3.92 -0.18 -15.52
C ALA A 184 -4.15 0.50 -14.16
N ASP A 185 -3.88 -0.20 -13.05
CA ASP A 185 -3.97 0.36 -11.69
C ASP A 185 -2.74 1.20 -11.32
N VAL A 186 -1.69 1.14 -12.13
CA VAL A 186 -0.38 1.72 -11.83
C VAL A 186 -0.10 2.91 -12.74
N LYS A 187 0.13 4.06 -12.13
CA LYS A 187 0.57 5.28 -12.80
C LYS A 187 2.02 5.16 -13.22
N ASP A 188 2.87 4.69 -12.30
CA ASP A 188 4.31 4.55 -12.51
C ASP A 188 4.86 3.31 -11.81
N ALA A 189 5.76 2.58 -12.49
CA ALA A 189 6.46 1.43 -11.94
C ALA A 189 7.92 1.49 -12.34
N VAL A 190 8.81 1.52 -11.36
CA VAL A 190 10.25 1.63 -11.57
C VAL A 190 10.97 0.53 -10.83
N ILE A 191 11.98 -0.04 -11.45
CA ILE A 191 12.90 -1.00 -10.84
C ILE A 191 14.33 -0.50 -10.98
N LYS A 192 15.10 -0.59 -9.90
CA LYS A 192 16.54 -0.37 -9.88
C LYS A 192 17.24 -1.60 -9.33
N GLU A 193 18.37 -1.96 -9.88
CA GLU A 193 19.20 -3.06 -9.38
C GLU A 193 20.47 -2.52 -8.73
N SER A 194 20.79 -3.00 -7.55
CA SER A 194 22.06 -2.71 -6.88
C SER A 194 22.40 -3.82 -5.89
N ASN A 195 23.67 -4.25 -5.92
CA ASN A 195 24.21 -5.23 -4.96
C ASN A 195 23.38 -6.51 -4.81
N GLY A 196 22.88 -7.07 -5.94
CA GLY A 196 22.07 -8.29 -5.96
C GLY A 196 20.66 -8.11 -5.38
N LYS A 197 20.17 -6.89 -5.33
CA LYS A 197 18.81 -6.55 -4.88
C LYS A 197 18.10 -5.74 -5.94
N TYR A 198 16.80 -5.97 -6.09
CA TYR A 198 15.90 -5.07 -6.81
C TYR A 198 15.20 -4.16 -5.82
N MET A 199 15.22 -2.86 -6.08
CA MET A 199 14.32 -1.91 -5.45
C MET A 199 13.21 -1.57 -6.45
N ILE A 200 11.98 -1.89 -6.09
CA ILE A 200 10.80 -1.68 -6.93
C ILE A 200 9.92 -0.64 -6.27
N ARG A 201 9.57 0.41 -7.02
CA ARG A 201 8.61 1.42 -6.60
C ARG A 201 7.40 1.38 -7.52
N ILE A 202 6.23 1.20 -6.92
CA ILE A 202 4.92 1.23 -7.59
C ILE A 202 4.14 2.42 -7.08
N THR A 203 3.68 3.28 -8.00
CA THR A 203 2.77 4.39 -7.71
C THR A 203 1.42 4.10 -8.34
N THR A 204 0.35 4.09 -7.55
CA THR A 204 -1.00 3.79 -8.07
C THR A 204 -1.61 4.99 -8.81
N VAL A 205 -2.56 4.69 -9.69
CA VAL A 205 -3.51 5.69 -10.17
C VAL A 205 -4.36 6.15 -8.98
N ALA A 206 -4.81 7.40 -8.99
CA ALA A 206 -5.69 7.93 -7.96
C ALA A 206 -7.10 7.34 -8.10
N ASP A 207 -7.68 6.91 -6.98
CA ASP A 207 -9.09 6.52 -6.92
C ASP A 207 -9.98 7.76 -6.75
N GLY A 208 -11.16 7.71 -7.36
CA GLY A 208 -12.23 8.66 -7.09
C GLY A 208 -12.89 8.45 -5.72
N LYS A 209 -13.79 9.35 -5.34
CA LYS A 209 -14.60 9.21 -4.14
C LYS A 209 -15.55 8.01 -4.24
N SER A 210 -15.64 7.22 -3.18
CA SER A 210 -16.56 6.10 -3.07
C SER A 210 -17.02 5.90 -1.63
N SER A 211 -18.31 5.60 -1.46
CA SER A 211 -18.88 5.19 -0.17
C SER A 211 -18.99 3.67 0.00
N THR A 212 -18.62 2.89 -1.02
CA THR A 212 -18.86 1.44 -1.07
C THR A 212 -17.66 0.60 -1.44
N VAL A 213 -16.49 1.21 -1.74
CA VAL A 213 -15.26 0.50 -2.15
C VAL A 213 -14.84 -0.52 -1.10
N LYS A 214 -14.33 -1.65 -1.57
CA LYS A 214 -13.83 -2.77 -0.75
C LYS A 214 -12.39 -3.12 -1.12
N HIS A 215 -11.75 -3.96 -0.31
CA HIS A 215 -10.46 -4.55 -0.65
C HIS A 215 -10.53 -5.26 -2.01
N GLY A 216 -9.55 -5.00 -2.86
CA GLY A 216 -9.46 -5.54 -4.22
C GLY A 216 -10.26 -4.77 -5.28
N GLU A 217 -11.01 -3.73 -4.90
CA GLU A 217 -11.71 -2.80 -5.80
C GLU A 217 -10.94 -1.48 -5.88
N GLY A 218 -11.08 -0.73 -6.99
CA GLY A 218 -10.29 0.49 -7.23
C GLY A 218 -8.81 0.20 -7.49
N HIS A 219 -7.92 1.13 -7.15
CA HIS A 219 -6.48 1.04 -7.37
C HIS A 219 -5.71 0.83 -6.06
N ALA A 220 -5.77 1.77 -5.12
CA ALA A 220 -5.08 1.65 -3.83
C ALA A 220 -5.56 0.46 -2.99
N PRO A 221 -6.88 0.14 -2.87
CA PRO A 221 -7.35 -1.01 -2.10
C PRO A 221 -6.90 -2.39 -2.62
N LYS A 222 -6.25 -2.44 -3.79
CA LYS A 222 -5.64 -3.66 -4.34
C LYS A 222 -4.25 -3.96 -3.79
N ALA A 223 -3.62 -3.03 -3.05
CA ALA A 223 -2.25 -3.24 -2.55
C ALA A 223 -1.97 -2.60 -1.18
N PHE A 224 -2.86 -1.80 -0.63
CA PHE A 224 -2.65 -1.05 0.61
C PHE A 224 -3.69 -1.42 1.67
N ASN A 225 -3.29 -1.27 2.94
CA ASN A 225 -4.24 -1.28 4.07
C ASN A 225 -5.01 0.03 4.09
N VAL A 226 -6.12 0.06 3.37
CA VAL A 226 -6.96 1.24 3.29
C VAL A 226 -8.02 1.24 4.40
N VAL A 227 -8.35 2.42 4.92
CA VAL A 227 -9.55 2.60 5.74
C VAL A 227 -10.76 2.61 4.80
N LEU A 228 -11.59 1.57 4.89
CA LEU A 228 -12.76 1.43 4.04
C LEU A 228 -13.92 2.34 4.50
N PRO A 229 -14.74 2.87 3.57
CA PRO A 229 -15.87 3.74 3.92
C PRO A 229 -16.88 3.06 4.84
N GLY A 230 -17.10 1.75 4.71
CA GLY A 230 -17.96 0.97 5.61
C GLY A 230 -17.49 1.06 7.05
N VAL A 231 -16.18 0.91 7.30
CA VAL A 231 -15.62 1.03 8.66
C VAL A 231 -15.89 2.41 9.25
N VAL A 232 -15.76 3.48 8.45
CA VAL A 232 -16.04 4.84 8.91
C VAL A 232 -17.54 5.00 9.20
N ASN A 233 -18.40 4.58 8.27
CA ASN A 233 -19.85 4.74 8.39
C ASN A 233 -20.46 3.95 9.54
N ASP A 234 -19.97 2.74 9.80
CA ASP A 234 -20.44 1.88 10.89
C ASP A 234 -20.07 2.43 12.27
N ASN A 235 -19.00 3.25 12.35
CA ASN A 235 -18.48 3.79 13.60
C ASN A 235 -18.81 5.27 13.83
N VAL A 236 -19.30 5.98 12.82
CA VAL A 236 -19.77 7.38 12.98
C VAL A 236 -21.27 7.38 13.29
N PRO A 237 -21.70 7.84 14.49
CA PRO A 237 -23.12 7.93 14.80
C PRO A 237 -23.87 8.75 13.76
N SER A 238 -25.07 8.30 13.33
CA SER A 238 -25.86 8.93 12.28
C SER A 238 -26.14 10.43 12.55
N VAL A 239 -26.33 10.81 13.80
CA VAL A 239 -26.49 12.22 14.20
C VAL A 239 -25.24 13.03 13.90
N ALA A 240 -24.06 12.48 14.15
CA ALA A 240 -22.77 13.13 13.87
C ALA A 240 -22.52 13.18 12.35
N ALA A 241 -22.77 12.09 11.64
CA ALA A 241 -22.69 12.03 10.18
C ALA A 241 -23.54 13.11 9.51
N ASN A 242 -24.81 13.23 9.89
CA ASN A 242 -25.71 14.26 9.36
C ASN A 242 -25.25 15.70 9.64
N MET A 243 -24.49 15.92 10.72
CA MET A 243 -23.95 17.23 11.05
C MET A 243 -22.74 17.63 10.21
N VAL A 244 -22.00 16.68 9.69
CA VAL A 244 -20.78 16.90 8.90
C VAL A 244 -20.97 16.70 7.39
N GLY A 245 -22.16 16.31 6.95
CA GLY A 245 -22.49 16.18 5.52
C GLY A 245 -22.98 14.81 5.07
N GLY A 246 -23.33 13.91 6.00
CA GLY A 246 -23.96 12.62 5.70
C GLY A 246 -23.00 11.44 5.69
N THR A 247 -23.13 10.55 4.71
CA THR A 247 -22.32 9.33 4.58
C THR A 247 -20.87 9.66 4.22
N ALA A 248 -19.93 8.98 4.86
CA ALA A 248 -18.51 9.10 4.52
C ALA A 248 -18.22 8.50 3.14
N GLU A 249 -17.49 9.23 2.35
CA GLU A 249 -16.85 8.78 1.12
C GLU A 249 -15.34 8.80 1.29
N MET A 250 -14.68 7.74 0.87
CA MET A 250 -13.23 7.66 0.85
C MET A 250 -12.71 7.94 -0.56
N ASN A 251 -11.59 8.65 -0.63
CA ASN A 251 -10.83 8.73 -1.86
C ASN A 251 -9.35 8.47 -1.55
N TYR A 252 -8.67 7.80 -2.48
CA TYR A 252 -7.26 7.46 -2.32
C TYR A 252 -6.48 8.12 -3.46
N PRO A 253 -5.81 9.26 -3.19
CA PRO A 253 -4.87 9.84 -4.13
C PRO A 253 -3.77 8.85 -4.49
N SER A 254 -2.98 9.16 -5.54
CA SER A 254 -1.84 8.31 -5.91
C SER A 254 -0.97 8.01 -4.71
N SER A 255 -0.81 6.73 -4.40
CA SER A 255 -0.07 6.20 -3.25
C SER A 255 1.11 5.38 -3.74
N THR A 256 2.14 5.24 -2.93
CA THR A 256 3.40 4.61 -3.34
C THR A 256 3.76 3.45 -2.42
N VAL A 257 4.18 2.33 -2.99
CA VAL A 257 4.84 1.25 -2.25
C VAL A 257 6.22 1.02 -2.84
N THR A 258 7.22 0.93 -1.96
CA THR A 258 8.60 0.61 -2.33
C THR A 258 8.99 -0.69 -1.66
N VAL A 259 9.47 -1.67 -2.44
CA VAL A 259 9.95 -2.94 -1.92
C VAL A 259 11.38 -3.21 -2.31
N THR A 260 12.15 -3.78 -1.38
CA THR A 260 13.47 -4.35 -1.65
C THR A 260 13.33 -5.85 -1.77
N VAL A 261 13.77 -6.41 -2.89
CA VAL A 261 13.69 -7.82 -3.23
C VAL A 261 15.09 -8.37 -3.43
N ASP A 262 15.40 -9.52 -2.86
CA ASP A 262 16.62 -10.27 -3.17
C ASP A 262 16.53 -10.80 -4.62
N ALA A 263 17.44 -10.39 -5.49
CA ALA A 263 17.39 -10.69 -6.93
C ALA A 263 17.57 -12.17 -7.24
N ALA A 264 18.30 -12.91 -6.40
CA ALA A 264 18.56 -14.33 -6.62
C ALA A 264 17.36 -15.21 -6.23
N THR A 265 16.60 -14.80 -5.21
CA THR A 265 15.51 -15.63 -4.64
C THR A 265 14.12 -15.09 -4.94
N GLY A 266 13.98 -13.84 -5.40
CA GLY A 266 12.70 -13.14 -5.57
C GLY A 266 11.99 -12.82 -4.24
N ARG A 267 12.67 -12.94 -3.10
CA ARG A 267 12.09 -12.74 -1.77
C ARG A 267 12.12 -11.28 -1.37
N VAL A 268 10.99 -10.75 -0.92
CA VAL A 268 10.92 -9.40 -0.38
C VAL A 268 11.64 -9.35 0.96
N LEU A 269 12.57 -8.41 1.11
CA LEU A 269 13.33 -8.18 2.34
C LEU A 269 12.74 -7.02 3.15
N LYS A 270 12.24 -6.00 2.47
CA LYS A 270 11.66 -4.79 3.05
C LYS A 270 10.49 -4.30 2.21
N ALA A 271 9.48 -3.72 2.86
CA ALA A 271 8.37 -3.05 2.18
C ALA A 271 8.00 -1.78 2.94
N ASP A 272 7.98 -0.65 2.24
CA ASP A 272 7.59 0.66 2.74
C ASP A 272 6.37 1.15 1.97
N TYR A 273 5.33 1.57 2.67
CA TYR A 273 4.08 2.05 2.11
C TYR A 273 3.85 3.52 2.47
N ASP A 274 3.52 4.33 1.48
CA ASP A 274 3.04 5.71 1.61
C ASP A 274 1.62 5.77 1.03
N LEU A 275 0.63 5.56 1.89
CA LEU A 275 -0.78 5.60 1.52
C LEU A 275 -1.34 6.98 1.77
N LYS A 276 -1.87 7.62 0.73
CA LYS A 276 -2.65 8.85 0.81
C LYS A 276 -4.13 8.55 0.75
N TRP A 277 -4.90 9.14 1.65
CA TRP A 277 -6.34 8.93 1.71
C TRP A 277 -7.07 10.13 2.28
N THR A 278 -8.34 10.26 1.96
CA THR A 278 -9.14 11.39 2.38
C THR A 278 -10.51 10.89 2.80
N ILE A 279 -10.99 11.34 3.95
CA ILE A 279 -12.39 11.20 4.37
C ILE A 279 -13.14 12.43 3.89
N ASN A 280 -14.27 12.19 3.22
CA ASN A 280 -15.17 13.23 2.77
C ASN A 280 -16.57 12.96 3.35
N PHE A 281 -17.20 14.00 3.92
CA PHE A 281 -18.62 14.01 4.26
C PHE A 281 -19.25 15.16 3.48
N GLY A 282 -19.97 14.83 2.39
CA GLY A 282 -20.49 15.81 1.47
C GLY A 282 -19.40 16.69 0.85
N THR A 283 -19.67 17.98 0.70
CA THR A 283 -18.76 18.97 0.11
C THR A 283 -17.99 19.81 1.13
N ASP A 284 -18.42 19.80 2.39
CA ASP A 284 -17.99 20.75 3.41
C ASP A 284 -17.05 20.15 4.45
N THR A 285 -16.90 18.82 4.48
CA THR A 285 -15.96 18.13 5.34
C THR A 285 -14.98 17.31 4.49
N ILE A 286 -13.71 17.69 4.52
CA ILE A 286 -12.63 17.02 3.80
C ILE A 286 -11.43 16.94 4.74
N ILE A 287 -10.98 15.72 5.05
CA ILE A 287 -9.86 15.49 5.95
C ILE A 287 -8.85 14.58 5.24
N PRO A 288 -7.75 15.16 4.74
CA PRO A 288 -6.71 14.41 4.03
C PRO A 288 -5.69 13.85 4.99
N PHE A 289 -5.28 12.59 4.76
CA PHE A 289 -4.30 11.87 5.56
C PHE A 289 -3.20 11.24 4.71
N THR A 290 -2.07 10.99 5.35
CA THR A 290 -1.03 10.06 4.90
C THR A 290 -0.80 9.03 5.99
N THR A 291 -0.68 7.75 5.58
CA THR A 291 -0.23 6.66 6.45
C THR A 291 1.10 6.14 5.91
N LEU A 292 2.11 6.11 6.76
CA LEU A 292 3.42 5.53 6.46
C LEU A 292 3.58 4.24 7.27
N ASP A 293 3.81 3.12 6.57
CA ASP A 293 4.08 1.82 7.16
C ASP A 293 5.43 1.29 6.67
N SER A 294 6.20 0.64 7.55
CA SER A 294 7.46 0.01 7.19
C SER A 294 7.56 -1.40 7.75
N TYR A 295 7.94 -2.35 6.90
CA TYR A 295 8.02 -3.77 7.23
C TYR A 295 9.37 -4.36 6.85
N THR A 296 9.92 -5.22 7.73
CA THR A 296 11.05 -6.12 7.40
C THR A 296 10.55 -7.55 7.39
N ILE A 297 10.95 -8.33 6.38
CA ILE A 297 10.49 -9.69 6.15
C ILE A 297 11.62 -10.68 6.43
N ASN A 298 11.36 -11.70 7.24
CA ASN A 298 12.26 -12.80 7.56
C ASN A 298 11.74 -14.12 6.95
N TRP A 299 12.62 -14.81 6.21
CA TRP A 299 12.32 -16.02 5.45
C TRP A 299 12.88 -17.29 6.07
#